data_01ea80497099f756dc44345fb462804e
#
_entry.id   01ea80497099f756dc44345fb462804e
#
_cell.length_a   1.000
_cell.length_b   1.000
_cell.length_c   1.000
_cell.angle_alpha   90.00
_cell.angle_beta   90.00
_cell.angle_gamma   90.00
#
_symmetry.space_group_name_H-M   'P 1'
#
loop_
_entity.id
_entity.type
_entity.pdbx_description
1 polymer ?
#
loop_
_entity_poly.entity_id
_entity_poly.type
_entity_poly.pdbx_seq_one_letter_code
_entity_poly.pdbx_strand_id
1 'polypeptide(L)'
;MSEKYLIFGATGSVGSSLAEQLKNSGNDIHLVARNENEVKTIAEKLGCSHTVADVLEDGFIDKVKSDVNEIKGIAYCVGSIDLKPLRMVTEADMNKCMKLNLYSAIEAIKGYQESLKKNKGSVVLFSTVAAQRGFT
;
A
#
# COMPACT_ATOMS: atom_id res chain seq x y z
N MET A 1 8.72 6.57 21.22
CA MET A 1 7.88 5.74 20.33
C MET A 1 8.55 5.64 18.97
N SER A 2 8.69 4.43 18.48
CA SER A 2 9.28 4.19 17.18
C SER A 2 8.28 4.55 16.08
N GLU A 3 8.77 5.23 15.08
CA GLU A 3 8.03 5.53 13.86
C GLU A 3 7.97 4.25 13.01
N LYS A 4 6.81 3.99 12.43
CA LYS A 4 6.57 2.77 11.66
C LYS A 4 6.71 2.99 10.16
N TYR A 5 7.14 1.96 9.47
CA TYR A 5 6.99 1.88 8.01
C TYR A 5 5.62 1.27 7.69
N LEU A 6 4.87 1.98 6.89
CA LEU A 6 3.51 1.61 6.50
C LEU A 6 3.56 0.89 5.16
N ILE A 7 3.04 -0.34 5.11
CA ILE A 7 3.07 -1.18 3.91
C ILE A 7 1.64 -1.45 3.46
N PHE A 8 1.23 -0.84 2.34
CA PHE A 8 -0.03 -1.15 1.67
C PHE A 8 0.17 -2.32 0.72
N GLY A 9 -0.82 -3.19 0.64
CA GLY A 9 -0.70 -4.42 -0.15
C GLY A 9 0.21 -5.46 0.50
N ALA A 10 0.20 -5.52 1.82
CA ALA A 10 1.11 -6.33 2.62
C ALA A 10 0.94 -7.84 2.43
N THR A 11 -0.17 -8.30 1.86
CA THR A 11 -0.42 -9.72 1.60
C THR A 11 0.03 -10.17 0.22
N GLY A 12 0.39 -9.24 -0.66
CA GLY A 12 0.97 -9.56 -1.97
C GLY A 12 2.43 -10.00 -1.88
N SER A 13 2.96 -10.50 -2.98
CA SER A 13 4.33 -11.03 -3.03
C SER A 13 5.39 -10.00 -2.64
N VAL A 14 5.29 -8.79 -3.20
CA VAL A 14 6.25 -7.72 -2.92
C VAL A 14 6.06 -7.17 -1.52
N GLY A 15 4.82 -6.87 -1.12
CA GLY A 15 4.52 -6.30 0.19
C GLY A 15 4.89 -7.23 1.33
N SER A 16 4.59 -8.52 1.23
CA SER A 16 4.92 -9.50 2.28
C SER A 16 6.42 -9.72 2.41
N SER A 17 7.14 -9.78 1.29
CA SER A 17 8.60 -9.90 1.29
C SER A 17 9.27 -8.66 1.90
N LEU A 18 8.80 -7.48 1.55
CA LEU A 18 9.29 -6.22 2.12
C LEU A 18 9.05 -6.15 3.64
N ALA A 19 7.84 -6.54 4.07
CA ALA A 19 7.49 -6.58 5.49
C ALA A 19 8.47 -7.45 6.30
N GLU A 20 8.74 -8.64 5.79
CA GLU A 20 9.69 -9.57 6.42
C GLU A 20 11.10 -8.97 6.49
N GLN A 21 11.59 -8.41 5.40
CA GLN A 21 12.93 -7.80 5.33
C GLN A 21 13.06 -6.60 6.28
N LEU A 22 12.09 -5.71 6.30
CA LEU A 22 12.10 -4.55 7.20
C LEU A 22 12.07 -4.99 8.67
N LYS A 23 11.25 -5.98 8.99
CA LYS A 23 11.18 -6.50 10.36
C LYS A 23 12.48 -7.15 10.78
N ASN A 24 13.07 -7.96 9.92
CA ASN A 24 14.36 -8.62 10.18
C ASN A 24 15.50 -7.61 10.33
N SER A 25 15.37 -6.44 9.74
CA SER A 25 16.35 -5.34 9.88
C SER A 25 16.10 -4.47 11.12
N GLY A 26 15.18 -4.88 11.99
CA GLY A 26 14.92 -4.19 13.25
C GLY A 26 13.96 -3.00 13.15
N ASN A 27 13.24 -2.86 12.04
CA ASN A 27 12.29 -1.77 11.87
C ASN A 27 10.90 -2.14 12.40
N ASP A 28 10.19 -1.15 12.89
CA ASP A 28 8.76 -1.29 13.17
C ASP A 28 7.95 -1.08 11.90
N ILE A 29 6.93 -1.90 11.71
CA ILE A 29 6.10 -1.88 10.52
C ILE A 29 4.60 -1.94 10.91
N HIS A 30 3.78 -1.42 10.01
CA HIS A 30 2.33 -1.54 10.08
C HIS A 30 1.80 -2.00 8.74
N LEU A 31 1.03 -3.08 8.75
CA LEU A 31 0.55 -3.72 7.54
C LEU A 31 -0.87 -3.28 7.21
N VAL A 32 -1.13 -2.99 5.94
CA VAL A 32 -2.47 -2.67 5.44
C VAL A 32 -2.81 -3.60 4.29
N ALA A 33 -3.91 -4.30 4.40
CA ALA A 33 -4.45 -5.14 3.33
C ALA A 33 -5.95 -5.32 3.52
N ARG A 34 -6.62 -5.75 2.46
CA ARG A 34 -8.08 -5.93 2.47
C ARG A 34 -8.54 -7.29 3.01
N ASN A 35 -7.71 -8.32 2.90
CA ASN A 35 -8.05 -9.65 3.39
C ASN A 35 -7.64 -9.78 4.86
N GLU A 36 -8.64 -9.82 5.73
CA GLU A 36 -8.44 -9.87 7.18
C GLU A 36 -7.61 -11.08 7.63
N ASN A 37 -7.95 -12.26 7.16
CA ASN A 37 -7.27 -13.49 7.58
C ASN A 37 -5.80 -13.51 7.16
N GLU A 38 -5.51 -13.09 5.92
CA GLU A 38 -4.15 -13.06 5.41
C GLU A 38 -3.28 -12.04 6.13
N VAL A 39 -3.76 -10.80 6.28
CA VAL A 39 -2.96 -9.74 6.93
C VAL A 39 -2.75 -10.04 8.41
N LYS A 40 -3.74 -10.58 9.07
CA LYS A 40 -3.64 -10.99 10.48
C LYS A 40 -2.58 -12.08 10.67
N THR A 41 -2.60 -13.10 9.80
CA THR A 41 -1.62 -14.19 9.85
C THR A 41 -0.19 -13.67 9.68
N ILE A 42 0.05 -12.78 8.72
CA ILE A 42 1.37 -12.19 8.49
C ILE A 42 1.77 -11.30 9.66
N ALA A 43 0.86 -10.49 10.18
CA ALA A 43 1.12 -9.60 11.30
C ALA A 43 1.48 -10.38 12.57
N GLU A 44 0.78 -11.47 12.86
CA GLU A 44 1.08 -12.36 13.99
C GLU A 44 2.46 -13.01 13.83
N LYS A 45 2.75 -13.52 12.64
CA LYS A 45 4.06 -14.12 12.33
C LYS A 45 5.21 -13.15 12.54
N LEU A 46 5.04 -11.90 12.11
CA LEU A 46 6.10 -10.87 12.19
C LEU A 46 6.08 -10.08 13.51
N GLY A 47 5.06 -10.26 14.33
CA GLY A 47 4.92 -9.51 15.58
C GLY A 47 4.73 -8.02 15.36
N CYS A 48 3.85 -7.64 14.42
CA CYS A 48 3.58 -6.25 14.09
C CYS A 48 2.08 -5.94 14.07
N SER A 49 1.74 -4.65 14.01
CA SER A 49 0.36 -4.19 13.92
C SER A 49 -0.15 -4.20 12.48
N HIS A 50 -1.47 -4.17 12.32
CA HIS A 50 -2.10 -4.15 11.01
C HIS A 50 -3.44 -3.41 11.02
N THR A 51 -3.89 -3.01 9.85
CA THR A 51 -5.24 -2.51 9.59
C THR A 51 -5.84 -3.26 8.41
N VAL A 52 -7.09 -3.65 8.55
CA VAL A 52 -7.88 -4.21 7.43
C VAL A 52 -8.56 -3.05 6.72
N ALA A 53 -8.14 -2.75 5.51
CA ALA A 53 -8.70 -1.67 4.70
C ALA A 53 -8.54 -1.96 3.21
N ASP A 54 -9.55 -1.57 2.45
CA ASP A 54 -9.52 -1.63 0.98
C ASP A 54 -9.26 -0.21 0.44
N VAL A 55 -8.19 -0.05 -0.32
CA VAL A 55 -7.80 1.25 -0.88
C VAL A 55 -8.79 1.77 -1.93
N LEU A 56 -9.71 0.92 -2.40
CA LEU A 56 -10.80 1.34 -3.27
C LEU A 56 -11.96 2.00 -2.52
N GLU A 57 -12.04 1.82 -1.22
CA GLU A 57 -13.08 2.44 -0.40
C GLU A 57 -12.73 3.89 -0.08
N ASP A 58 -13.73 4.77 -0.13
CA ASP A 58 -13.55 6.15 0.28
C ASP A 58 -13.25 6.21 1.79
N GLY A 59 -12.31 7.06 2.17
CA GLY A 59 -11.92 7.21 3.56
C GLY A 59 -11.04 6.10 4.12
N PHE A 60 -10.49 5.22 3.30
CA PHE A 60 -9.60 4.15 3.76
C PHE A 60 -8.42 4.68 4.57
N ILE A 61 -7.92 5.85 4.21
CA ILE A 61 -6.74 6.42 4.89
C ILE A 61 -7.05 6.87 6.31
N ASP A 62 -8.26 7.34 6.57
CA ASP A 62 -8.69 7.72 7.92
C ASP A 62 -8.74 6.50 8.84
N LYS A 63 -9.18 5.38 8.31
CA LYS A 63 -9.18 4.10 9.01
C LYS A 63 -7.76 3.67 9.39
N VAL A 64 -6.83 3.78 8.47
CA VAL A 64 -5.41 3.45 8.74
C VAL A 64 -4.82 4.43 9.77
N LYS A 65 -5.10 5.72 9.64
CA LYS A 65 -4.61 6.74 10.56
C LYS A 65 -5.14 6.59 11.99
N SER A 66 -6.32 6.01 12.15
CA SER A 66 -6.85 5.72 13.49
C SER A 66 -6.03 4.66 14.22
N ASP A 67 -5.40 3.75 13.50
CA ASP A 67 -4.55 2.70 14.06
C ASP A 67 -3.08 3.12 14.16
N VAL A 68 -2.58 3.90 13.21
CA VAL A 68 -1.20 4.38 13.20
C VAL A 68 -1.14 5.82 12.68
N ASN A 69 -0.68 6.73 13.53
CA ASN A 69 -0.65 8.16 13.22
C ASN A 69 0.73 8.67 12.82
N GLU A 70 1.78 8.14 13.39
CA GLU A 70 3.17 8.54 13.11
C GLU A 70 3.88 7.46 12.31
N ILE A 71 4.44 7.84 11.16
CA ILE A 71 5.15 6.93 10.27
C ILE A 71 6.48 7.50 9.80
N LYS A 72 7.39 6.62 9.44
CA LYS A 72 8.71 6.94 8.87
C LYS A 72 8.74 6.78 7.36
N GLY A 73 7.85 5.99 6.81
CA GLY A 73 7.81 5.78 5.37
C GLY A 73 6.56 5.02 4.93
N ILE A 74 6.29 5.11 3.63
CA ILE A 74 5.21 4.40 2.96
C ILE A 74 5.79 3.58 1.83
N ALA A 75 5.44 2.29 1.78
CA ALA A 75 5.60 1.45 0.61
C ALA A 75 4.20 1.10 0.09
N TYR A 76 3.86 1.59 -1.08
CA TYR A 76 2.58 1.30 -1.72
C TYR A 76 2.77 0.15 -2.69
N CYS A 77 2.45 -1.06 -2.23
CA CYS A 77 2.64 -2.31 -2.97
C CYS A 77 1.34 -2.87 -3.53
N VAL A 78 0.29 -2.05 -3.58
CA VAL A 78 -1.00 -2.41 -4.19
C VAL A 78 -0.93 -2.11 -5.67
N GLY A 79 -1.39 -3.04 -6.48
CA GLY A 79 -1.52 -2.85 -7.90
C GLY A 79 -2.19 -4.04 -8.56
N SER A 80 -2.87 -3.79 -9.65
CA SER A 80 -3.49 -4.84 -10.45
C SER A 80 -3.59 -4.38 -11.90
N ILE A 81 -3.54 -5.35 -12.80
CA ILE A 81 -3.73 -5.14 -14.23
C ILE A 81 -4.84 -6.06 -14.69
N ASP A 82 -5.89 -5.48 -15.26
CA ASP A 82 -6.95 -6.24 -15.92
C ASP A 82 -6.65 -6.28 -17.42
N LEU A 83 -6.35 -7.47 -17.92
CA LEU A 83 -6.07 -7.67 -19.34
C LEU A 83 -7.39 -7.86 -20.08
N LYS A 84 -7.80 -6.85 -20.85
CA LYS A 84 -9.00 -6.87 -21.68
C LYS A 84 -8.69 -6.37 -23.09
N PRO A 85 -9.33 -6.96 -24.14
CA PRO A 85 -9.30 -6.34 -25.44
C PRO A 85 -9.87 -4.91 -25.39
N LEU A 86 -9.27 -3.98 -26.11
CA LEU A 86 -9.64 -2.56 -26.05
C LEU A 86 -11.16 -2.33 -26.23
N ARG A 87 -11.79 -3.12 -27.13
CA ARG A 87 -13.23 -3.02 -27.39
C ARG A 87 -14.12 -3.35 -26.18
N MET A 88 -13.55 -4.02 -25.16
CA MET A 88 -14.29 -4.44 -23.96
C MET A 88 -13.99 -3.55 -22.75
N VAL A 89 -13.03 -2.63 -22.86
CA VAL A 89 -12.67 -1.72 -21.78
C VAL A 89 -13.78 -0.70 -21.58
N THR A 90 -14.24 -0.57 -20.34
CA THR A 90 -15.27 0.40 -19.96
C THR A 90 -14.65 1.55 -19.18
N GLU A 91 -15.39 2.64 -19.04
CA GLU A 91 -15.01 3.75 -18.17
C GLU A 91 -14.84 3.29 -16.71
N ALA A 92 -15.69 2.39 -16.24
CA ALA A 92 -15.60 1.82 -14.91
C ALA A 92 -14.28 1.04 -14.70
N ASP A 93 -13.83 0.29 -15.72
CA ASP A 93 -12.55 -0.42 -15.67
C ASP A 93 -11.38 0.57 -15.55
N MET A 94 -11.43 1.66 -16.31
CA MET A 94 -10.40 2.70 -16.30
C MET A 94 -10.36 3.42 -14.94
N ASN A 95 -11.52 3.79 -14.42
CA ASN A 95 -11.63 4.44 -13.11
C ASN A 95 -11.09 3.56 -11.99
N LYS A 96 -11.44 2.28 -12.00
CA LYS A 96 -10.94 1.32 -11.02
C LYS A 96 -9.42 1.18 -11.11
N CYS A 97 -8.88 1.06 -12.31
CA CYS A 97 -7.45 0.96 -12.54
C CYS A 97 -6.70 2.19 -12.02
N MET A 98 -7.19 3.38 -12.34
CA MET A 98 -6.60 4.64 -11.88
C MET A 98 -6.72 4.79 -10.36
N LYS A 99 -7.86 4.44 -9.79
CA LYS A 99 -8.08 4.50 -8.34
C LYS A 99 -7.11 3.58 -7.60
N LEU A 100 -7.01 2.33 -8.02
CA LEU A 100 -6.18 1.33 -7.37
C LEU A 100 -4.68 1.63 -7.48
N ASN A 101 -4.22 1.98 -8.69
CA ASN A 101 -2.79 2.08 -8.99
C ASN A 101 -2.21 3.49 -8.78
N LEU A 102 -3.04 4.52 -8.76
CA LEU A 102 -2.57 5.91 -8.67
C LEU A 102 -3.26 6.73 -7.57
N TYR A 103 -4.58 6.92 -7.67
CA TYR A 103 -5.27 7.87 -6.80
C TYR A 103 -5.20 7.48 -5.32
N SER A 104 -5.32 6.20 -5.01
CA SER A 104 -5.23 5.71 -3.64
C SER A 104 -3.82 5.88 -3.05
N ALA A 105 -2.78 5.75 -3.89
CA ALA A 105 -1.41 6.03 -3.49
C ALA A 105 -1.23 7.51 -3.12
N ILE A 106 -1.79 8.41 -3.92
CA ILE A 106 -1.77 9.85 -3.64
C ILE A 106 -2.52 10.16 -2.35
N GLU A 107 -3.69 9.56 -2.13
CA GLU A 107 -4.45 9.74 -0.89
C GLU A 107 -3.68 9.28 0.34
N ALA A 108 -2.95 8.18 0.24
CA ALA A 108 -2.09 7.70 1.32
C ALA A 108 -0.99 8.71 1.65
N ILE A 109 -0.31 9.24 0.64
CA ILE A 109 0.75 10.23 0.81
C ILE A 109 0.20 11.52 1.41
N LYS A 110 -0.93 12.02 0.89
CA LYS A 110 -1.61 13.22 1.43
C LYS A 110 -1.96 13.04 2.90
N GLY A 111 -2.53 11.89 3.24
CA GLY A 111 -2.96 11.61 4.61
C GLY A 111 -1.82 11.62 5.63
N TYR A 112 -0.62 11.28 5.21
CA TYR A 112 0.57 11.21 6.07
C TYR A 112 1.60 12.29 5.79
N GLN A 113 1.27 13.30 5.01
CA GLN A 113 2.22 14.33 4.58
C GLN A 113 2.95 14.98 5.76
N GLU A 114 2.23 15.34 6.82
CA GLU A 114 2.82 15.99 7.98
C GLU A 114 3.79 15.07 8.73
N SER A 115 3.40 13.82 8.93
CA SER A 115 4.25 12.82 9.58
C SER A 115 5.52 12.54 8.76
N LEU A 116 5.38 12.41 7.44
CA LEU A 116 6.51 12.20 6.54
C LEU A 116 7.50 13.38 6.57
N LYS A 117 6.99 14.61 6.56
CA LYS A 117 7.84 15.81 6.67
C LYS A 117 8.57 15.87 8.01
N LYS A 118 7.83 15.71 9.10
CA LYS A 118 8.35 15.77 10.47
C LYS A 118 9.47 14.74 10.68
N ASN A 119 9.27 13.53 10.20
CA ASN A 119 10.17 12.40 10.43
C ASN A 119 11.22 12.22 9.33
N LYS A 120 11.29 13.15 8.36
CA LYS A 120 12.15 13.03 7.18
C LYS A 120 11.99 11.67 6.51
N GLY A 121 10.73 11.32 6.30
CA GLY A 121 10.33 10.00 5.83
C GLY A 121 10.54 9.80 4.33
N SER A 122 10.30 8.58 3.89
CA SER A 122 10.42 8.18 2.48
C SER A 122 9.15 7.54 1.96
N VAL A 123 8.96 7.60 0.64
CA VAL A 123 7.85 6.97 -0.06
C VAL A 123 8.40 6.13 -1.20
N VAL A 124 7.93 4.89 -1.30
CA VAL A 124 8.26 4.00 -2.40
C VAL A 124 6.98 3.67 -3.17
N LEU A 125 7.01 3.98 -4.45
CA LEU A 125 5.95 3.66 -5.40
C LEU A 125 6.52 2.72 -6.46
N PHE A 126 5.69 1.78 -6.93
CA PHE A 126 6.09 0.82 -7.94
C PHE A 126 5.55 1.24 -9.31
N SER A 127 6.39 1.16 -10.31
CA SER A 127 6.04 1.37 -11.70
C SER A 127 6.37 0.11 -12.50
N THR A 128 6.18 0.17 -13.80
CA THR A 128 6.40 -0.96 -14.69
C THR A 128 7.15 -0.53 -15.93
N VAL A 129 7.91 -1.44 -16.52
CA VAL A 129 8.56 -1.24 -17.83
C VAL A 129 7.51 -0.96 -18.91
N ALA A 130 6.29 -1.48 -18.75
CA ALA A 130 5.17 -1.23 -19.67
C ALA A 130 4.78 0.25 -19.75
N ALA A 131 5.16 1.08 -18.79
CA ALA A 131 4.97 2.53 -18.85
C ALA A 131 5.93 3.21 -19.83
N GLN A 132 7.01 2.55 -20.21
CA GLN A 132 8.03 3.08 -21.10
C GLN A 132 7.94 2.48 -22.52
N ARG A 133 7.47 1.26 -22.64
CA ARG A 133 7.29 0.56 -23.91
C ARG A 133 6.16 -0.46 -23.83
N GLY A 134 5.47 -0.65 -24.94
CA GLY A 134 4.45 -1.68 -25.02
C GLY A 134 5.03 -3.10 -25.01
N PHE A 135 4.20 -4.05 -24.65
CA PHE A 135 4.47 -5.48 -24.78
C PHE A 135 3.56 -6.06 -25.87
N THR A 136 4.11 -6.97 -26.68
CA THR A 136 3.36 -7.74 -27.68
C THR A 136 2.91 -9.07 -27.10
#